data_cb80785fe0de66dad1db08ecd93236e1
#
_entry.id   cb80785fe0de66dad1db08ecd93236e1
#
_cell.length_a   1.000
_cell.length_b   1.000
_cell.length_c   1.000
_cell.angle_alpha   90.00
_cell.angle_beta   90.00
_cell.angle_gamma   90.00
#
_symmetry.space_group_name_H-M   'P 1'
#
loop_
_entity.id
_entity.type
_entity.pdbx_description
1 polymer ?
#
loop_
_entity_poly.entity_id
_entity_poly.type
_entity_poly.pdbx_seq_one_letter_code
_entity_poly.pdbx_strand_id
1 'polypeptide(L)'
;MKEGKITLSQEQLKTLTVINRFIDKSISRQQAAELLGLSTRQITRLKKGVLTSGAQSLIHKNTGRKPVHSVSDELKEAVLKIYSRPEFSNANFLHFKDILSADFGIQLSYSALSSILKNAGFESPKKKKIRHRTHRRKRKPHPGQLIQIDATPYEWFGGNIKYALHGAIDDATGQVVGFFLTQNECLYGYLETMRQCCSDFGIPQTVYSDNHTIFRSPKTGKLTVDELIAGKTVHLTQFGRSLHELGIDLIFAKTPQAKGRIERLWVTLQSRLPVEFAKRGITTVSEANRFLETEYRELFNQRFAVEPEAESIFVSAAKDLNLDSILCVKHTRKTDAAGTFSFKNRCFQILDEGFPIINARREITVLINPRFGIRVEYGGRIYNTIRYLKPQNKNANTEVPQKVSKTVEPHLQLRHSSDEWKAIWWMEDYNLSLKFLYELFFEKQQSAS
;
A
#
# COMPACT_ATOMS: atom_id res chain seq x y z
N MET A 1 20.42 63.93 -16.15
CA MET A 1 20.97 62.54 -16.10
C MET A 1 20.68 62.00 -14.70
N LYS A 2 19.88 60.93 -14.55
CA LYS A 2 19.65 60.29 -13.26
C LYS A 2 20.93 59.52 -12.92
N GLU A 3 21.64 59.96 -11.89
CA GLU A 3 22.75 59.20 -11.31
C GLU A 3 22.22 57.86 -10.78
N GLY A 4 22.44 56.79 -11.55
CA GLY A 4 22.09 55.46 -11.12
C GLY A 4 23.01 54.98 -10.00
N LYS A 5 22.50 54.80 -8.78
CA LYS A 5 23.24 54.18 -7.69
C LYS A 5 23.69 52.77 -8.12
N ILE A 6 25.00 52.56 -8.19
CA ILE A 6 25.58 51.24 -8.50
C ILE A 6 25.74 50.49 -7.17
N THR A 7 25.11 49.33 -7.02
CA THR A 7 25.31 48.47 -5.87
C THR A 7 26.35 47.41 -6.21
N LEU A 8 27.46 47.40 -5.48
CA LEU A 8 28.53 46.45 -5.62
C LEU A 8 28.57 45.50 -4.41
N SER A 9 28.87 44.21 -4.63
CA SER A 9 29.15 43.30 -3.53
C SER A 9 30.48 43.64 -2.84
N GLN A 10 30.68 43.16 -1.60
CA GLN A 10 31.95 43.38 -0.87
C GLN A 10 33.19 42.92 -1.68
N GLU A 11 33.10 41.83 -2.38
CA GLU A 11 34.19 41.34 -3.26
C GLU A 11 34.45 42.27 -4.46
N GLN A 12 33.36 42.79 -5.04
CA GLN A 12 33.48 43.76 -6.15
C GLN A 12 34.07 45.10 -5.68
N LEU A 13 33.70 45.56 -4.46
CA LEU A 13 34.28 46.76 -3.84
C LEU A 13 35.79 46.53 -3.56
N LYS A 14 36.16 45.41 -3.00
CA LYS A 14 37.58 45.01 -2.82
C LYS A 14 38.35 45.01 -4.14
N THR A 15 37.76 44.44 -5.17
CA THR A 15 38.32 44.39 -6.52
C THR A 15 38.51 45.79 -7.09
N LEU A 16 37.47 46.67 -6.94
CA LEU A 16 37.56 48.07 -7.38
C LEU A 16 38.68 48.83 -6.69
N THR A 17 38.78 48.68 -5.37
CA THR A 17 39.84 49.33 -4.57
C THR A 17 41.25 48.94 -5.02
N VAL A 18 41.48 47.63 -5.25
CA VAL A 18 42.78 47.12 -5.72
C VAL A 18 43.08 47.60 -7.14
N ILE A 19 42.10 47.58 -8.05
CA ILE A 19 42.26 48.04 -9.42
C ILE A 19 42.52 49.54 -9.47
N ASN A 20 41.88 50.38 -8.63
CA ASN A 20 42.15 51.82 -8.53
C ASN A 20 43.58 52.08 -8.06
N ARG A 21 44.07 51.36 -7.03
CA ARG A 21 45.49 51.45 -6.60
C ARG A 21 46.47 51.10 -7.71
N PHE A 22 46.12 50.13 -8.57
CA PHE A 22 46.92 49.79 -9.75
C PHE A 22 46.81 50.86 -10.85
N ILE A 23 45.70 51.52 -11.03
CA ILE A 23 45.51 52.64 -11.94
C ILE A 23 46.36 53.81 -11.48
N ASP A 24 46.36 54.12 -10.19
CA ASP A 24 47.11 55.20 -9.56
C ASP A 24 48.62 54.91 -9.38
N LYS A 25 49.08 53.75 -9.93
CA LYS A 25 50.47 53.25 -9.87
C LYS A 25 51.00 53.02 -8.43
N SER A 26 50.10 52.97 -7.41
CA SER A 26 50.49 52.70 -6.02
C SER A 26 50.91 51.24 -5.78
N ILE A 27 50.49 50.32 -6.66
CA ILE A 27 50.86 48.89 -6.66
C ILE A 27 51.20 48.44 -8.07
N SER A 28 52.06 47.43 -8.19
CA SER A 28 52.39 46.80 -9.46
C SER A 28 51.28 45.87 -9.92
N ARG A 29 51.33 45.49 -11.23
CA ARG A 29 50.38 44.53 -11.81
C ARG A 29 50.46 43.16 -11.11
N GLN A 30 51.69 42.72 -10.73
CA GLN A 30 51.89 41.46 -10.00
C GLN A 30 51.28 41.49 -8.61
N GLN A 31 51.52 42.58 -7.85
CA GLN A 31 50.91 42.78 -6.54
C GLN A 31 49.38 42.82 -6.60
N ALA A 32 48.78 43.47 -7.61
CA ALA A 32 47.35 43.46 -7.81
C ALA A 32 46.82 42.05 -8.11
N ALA A 33 47.57 41.25 -8.87
CA ALA A 33 47.23 39.86 -9.18
C ALA A 33 47.27 38.97 -7.93
N GLU A 34 48.28 39.12 -7.09
CA GLU A 34 48.39 38.41 -5.80
C GLU A 34 47.27 38.79 -4.82
N LEU A 35 46.99 40.07 -4.67
CA LEU A 35 45.94 40.59 -3.77
C LEU A 35 44.51 40.09 -4.12
N LEU A 36 44.24 39.86 -5.42
CA LEU A 36 42.96 39.43 -5.91
C LEU A 36 42.91 37.91 -6.27
N GLY A 37 44.06 37.21 -6.20
CA GLY A 37 44.14 35.81 -6.63
C GLY A 37 43.81 35.61 -8.12
N LEU A 38 44.11 36.62 -8.97
CA LEU A 38 43.79 36.62 -10.40
C LEU A 38 45.08 36.64 -11.26
N SER A 39 44.94 36.21 -12.51
CA SER A 39 46.06 36.31 -13.45
C SER A 39 46.36 37.77 -13.85
N THR A 40 47.61 38.08 -14.15
CA THR A 40 48.04 39.42 -14.60
C THR A 40 47.28 39.91 -15.84
N ARG A 41 46.83 38.96 -16.71
CA ARG A 41 46.02 39.25 -17.88
C ARG A 41 44.60 39.71 -17.46
N GLN A 42 44.00 39.06 -16.43
CA GLN A 42 42.73 39.47 -15.88
C GLN A 42 42.81 40.87 -15.24
N ILE A 43 43.85 41.17 -14.49
CA ILE A 43 44.09 42.50 -13.90
C ILE A 43 44.14 43.57 -15.01
N THR A 44 44.86 43.34 -16.10
CA THR A 44 44.90 44.28 -17.23
C THR A 44 43.50 44.46 -17.87
N ARG A 45 42.73 43.39 -18.00
CA ARG A 45 41.34 43.45 -18.51
C ARG A 45 40.40 44.25 -17.57
N LEU A 46 40.51 44.01 -16.26
CA LEU A 46 39.70 44.70 -15.26
C LEU A 46 40.08 46.20 -15.23
N LYS A 47 41.38 46.56 -15.26
CA LYS A 47 41.87 47.94 -15.40
C LYS A 47 41.23 48.64 -16.61
N LYS A 48 41.29 48.00 -17.79
CA LYS A 48 40.69 48.54 -19.01
C LYS A 48 39.19 48.75 -18.84
N GLY A 49 38.50 47.77 -18.25
CA GLY A 49 37.04 47.86 -17.97
C GLY A 49 36.69 49.04 -17.06
N VAL A 50 37.44 49.19 -15.93
CA VAL A 50 37.20 50.28 -14.98
C VAL A 50 37.50 51.64 -15.61
N LEU A 51 38.53 51.78 -16.42
CA LEU A 51 38.84 53.01 -17.14
C LEU A 51 37.79 53.39 -18.18
N THR A 52 37.18 52.39 -18.86
CA THR A 52 36.23 52.61 -19.95
C THR A 52 34.79 52.81 -19.45
N SER A 53 34.35 52.01 -18.46
CA SER A 53 32.96 51.93 -18.02
C SER A 53 32.79 52.12 -16.50
N GLY A 54 33.82 52.54 -15.80
CA GLY A 54 33.77 52.71 -14.35
C GLY A 54 33.51 51.43 -13.57
N ALA A 55 33.02 51.57 -12.37
CA ALA A 55 32.73 50.50 -11.45
C ALA A 55 31.69 49.49 -12.00
N GLN A 56 30.86 49.86 -12.96
CA GLN A 56 29.89 49.00 -13.62
C GLN A 56 30.52 47.82 -14.35
N SER A 57 31.77 48.00 -14.82
CA SER A 57 32.54 46.93 -15.52
C SER A 57 32.81 45.71 -14.65
N LEU A 58 32.77 45.85 -13.33
CA LEU A 58 32.96 44.76 -12.38
C LEU A 58 31.73 43.91 -12.15
N ILE A 59 30.56 44.42 -12.55
CA ILE A 59 29.29 43.68 -12.49
C ILE A 59 29.27 42.74 -13.71
N HIS A 60 29.10 41.43 -13.43
CA HIS A 60 29.02 40.48 -14.51
C HIS A 60 27.82 40.77 -15.41
N LYS A 61 27.99 40.80 -16.74
CA LYS A 61 26.92 41.16 -17.72
C LYS A 61 25.68 40.25 -17.63
N ASN A 62 25.81 39.05 -17.06
CA ASN A 62 24.68 38.15 -16.85
C ASN A 62 23.99 38.31 -15.48
N THR A 63 24.46 39.25 -14.63
CA THR A 63 23.82 39.51 -13.35
C THR A 63 22.41 40.06 -13.59
N GLY A 64 21.40 39.40 -13.02
CA GLY A 64 19.97 39.71 -13.20
C GLY A 64 19.34 39.25 -14.50
N ARG A 65 20.07 38.61 -15.41
CA ARG A 65 19.48 38.03 -16.63
C ARG A 65 18.71 36.76 -16.30
N LYS A 66 17.42 36.76 -16.57
CA LYS A 66 16.59 35.52 -16.47
C LYS A 66 17.02 34.58 -17.61
N PRO A 67 17.36 33.31 -17.35
CA PRO A 67 17.63 32.32 -18.41
C PRO A 67 16.41 32.16 -19.32
N VAL A 68 16.64 31.90 -20.60
CA VAL A 68 15.54 31.68 -21.59
C VAL A 68 14.58 30.57 -21.18
N HIS A 69 15.08 29.55 -20.50
CA HIS A 69 14.28 28.42 -20.00
C HIS A 69 13.81 28.59 -18.56
N SER A 70 13.83 29.83 -17.99
CA SER A 70 13.29 30.03 -16.66
C SER A 70 11.77 29.87 -16.66
N VAL A 71 11.25 29.20 -15.63
CA VAL A 71 9.81 29.06 -15.42
C VAL A 71 9.21 30.46 -15.24
N SER A 72 8.10 30.76 -15.92
CA SER A 72 7.42 32.05 -15.81
C SER A 72 6.89 32.28 -14.38
N ASP A 73 6.74 33.54 -14.00
CA ASP A 73 6.31 33.86 -12.62
C ASP A 73 4.83 33.46 -12.43
N GLU A 74 3.99 33.58 -13.48
CA GLU A 74 2.60 33.13 -13.47
C GLU A 74 2.50 31.62 -13.22
N LEU A 75 3.37 30.83 -13.86
CA LEU A 75 3.38 29.37 -13.67
C LEU A 75 3.87 28.98 -12.26
N LYS A 76 4.82 29.74 -11.70
CA LYS A 76 5.27 29.52 -10.31
C LYS A 76 4.12 29.78 -9.32
N GLU A 77 3.39 30.89 -9.48
CA GLU A 77 2.24 31.22 -8.65
C GLU A 77 1.13 30.17 -8.75
N ALA A 78 0.82 29.69 -9.97
CA ALA A 78 -0.15 28.63 -10.19
C ALA A 78 0.27 27.34 -9.45
N VAL A 79 1.53 26.92 -9.54
CA VAL A 79 2.09 25.76 -8.85
C VAL A 79 1.98 25.91 -7.34
N LEU A 80 2.32 27.08 -6.79
CA LEU A 80 2.24 27.36 -5.36
C LEU A 80 0.78 27.33 -4.87
N LYS A 81 -0.14 27.93 -5.62
CA LYS A 81 -1.57 27.89 -5.31
C LYS A 81 -2.13 26.47 -5.28
N ILE A 82 -1.71 25.61 -6.22
CA ILE A 82 -2.13 24.20 -6.23
C ILE A 82 -1.54 23.50 -5.00
N TYR A 83 -0.22 23.63 -4.73
CA TYR A 83 0.43 22.92 -3.63
C TYR A 83 -0.11 23.33 -2.24
N SER A 84 -0.60 24.55 -2.10
CA SER A 84 -1.18 25.05 -0.85
C SER A 84 -2.56 24.50 -0.52
N ARG A 85 -3.16 23.69 -1.40
CA ARG A 85 -4.44 23.05 -1.10
C ARG A 85 -4.29 21.98 -0.03
N PRO A 86 -5.29 21.80 0.86
CA PRO A 86 -5.21 20.84 1.98
C PRO A 86 -4.88 19.42 1.56
N GLU A 87 -5.43 18.95 0.44
CA GLU A 87 -5.25 17.60 -0.10
C GLU A 87 -3.78 17.28 -0.46
N PHE A 88 -2.96 18.31 -0.74
CA PHE A 88 -1.55 18.14 -1.13
C PHE A 88 -0.56 18.41 0.00
N SER A 89 -1.02 18.78 1.21
CA SER A 89 -0.17 19.14 2.35
C SER A 89 0.89 18.08 2.71
N ASN A 90 0.58 16.81 2.51
CA ASN A 90 1.47 15.67 2.76
C ASN A 90 2.12 15.11 1.49
N ALA A 91 1.93 15.75 0.33
CA ALA A 91 2.52 15.29 -0.92
C ALA A 91 4.03 15.57 -0.95
N ASN A 92 4.85 14.52 -1.10
CA ASN A 92 6.27 14.76 -1.38
C ASN A 92 6.45 15.37 -2.78
N PHE A 93 7.49 16.17 -2.98
CA PHE A 93 7.70 16.93 -4.21
C PHE A 93 7.75 16.07 -5.48
N LEU A 94 8.21 14.83 -5.39
CA LEU A 94 8.20 13.93 -6.55
C LEU A 94 6.78 13.44 -6.87
N HIS A 95 5.97 13.12 -5.87
CA HIS A 95 4.58 12.75 -6.06
C HIS A 95 3.78 13.95 -6.59
N PHE A 96 4.01 15.13 -6.03
CA PHE A 96 3.34 16.34 -6.49
C PHE A 96 3.69 16.69 -7.95
N LYS A 97 4.96 16.45 -8.36
CA LYS A 97 5.34 16.57 -9.77
C LYS A 97 4.48 15.68 -10.67
N ASP A 98 4.23 14.45 -10.22
CA ASP A 98 3.42 13.49 -10.98
C ASP A 98 1.96 13.97 -11.10
N ILE A 99 1.40 14.46 -10.00
CA ILE A 99 0.06 15.05 -9.94
C ILE A 99 -0.06 16.25 -10.87
N LEU A 100 0.91 17.17 -10.84
CA LEU A 100 0.94 18.32 -11.73
C LEU A 100 0.90 17.91 -13.21
N SER A 101 1.66 16.88 -13.56
CA SER A 101 1.68 16.35 -14.92
C SER A 101 0.36 15.68 -15.32
N ALA A 102 -0.20 14.84 -14.45
CA ALA A 102 -1.38 14.03 -14.74
C ALA A 102 -2.69 14.83 -14.68
N ASP A 103 -2.87 15.65 -13.65
CA ASP A 103 -4.15 16.30 -13.37
C ASP A 103 -4.23 17.74 -13.90
N PHE A 104 -3.09 18.43 -14.02
CA PHE A 104 -3.04 19.85 -14.40
C PHE A 104 -2.31 20.10 -15.73
N GLY A 105 -1.76 19.07 -16.36
CA GLY A 105 -1.00 19.20 -17.61
C GLY A 105 0.31 20.01 -17.49
N ILE A 106 0.78 20.29 -16.24
CA ILE A 106 1.96 21.10 -15.98
C ILE A 106 3.20 20.21 -15.98
N GLN A 107 4.08 20.37 -16.96
CA GLN A 107 5.32 19.63 -17.09
C GLN A 107 6.50 20.44 -16.51
N LEU A 108 7.05 19.99 -15.39
CA LEU A 108 8.21 20.59 -14.76
C LEU A 108 9.27 19.53 -14.44
N SER A 109 10.55 19.92 -14.51
CA SER A 109 11.61 19.08 -13.96
C SER A 109 11.51 19.04 -12.43
N TYR A 110 11.99 17.95 -11.80
CA TYR A 110 12.01 17.85 -10.34
C TYR A 110 12.82 18.98 -9.68
N SER A 111 13.96 19.38 -10.30
CA SER A 111 14.80 20.43 -9.80
C SER A 111 14.09 21.79 -9.84
N ALA A 112 13.42 22.13 -10.93
CA ALA A 112 12.63 23.35 -11.04
C ALA A 112 11.51 23.40 -10.00
N LEU A 113 10.70 22.36 -9.90
CA LEU A 113 9.63 22.28 -8.91
C LEU A 113 10.15 22.37 -7.48
N SER A 114 11.22 21.63 -7.16
CA SER A 114 11.84 21.67 -5.81
C SER A 114 12.36 23.06 -5.47
N SER A 115 12.92 23.79 -6.44
CA SER A 115 13.39 25.18 -6.23
C SER A 115 12.22 26.13 -6.01
N ILE A 116 11.14 26.02 -6.79
CA ILE A 116 9.94 26.83 -6.64
C ILE A 116 9.35 26.67 -5.21
N LEU A 117 9.12 25.42 -4.81
CA LEU A 117 8.51 25.13 -3.51
C LEU A 117 9.40 25.54 -2.33
N LYS A 118 10.73 25.27 -2.40
CA LYS A 118 11.66 25.67 -1.34
C LYS A 118 11.82 27.18 -1.22
N ASN A 119 11.85 27.91 -2.32
CA ASN A 119 11.93 29.36 -2.30
C ASN A 119 10.69 30.00 -1.68
N ALA A 120 9.54 29.30 -1.76
CA ALA A 120 8.31 29.70 -1.08
C ALA A 120 8.22 29.18 0.38
N GLY A 121 9.27 28.55 0.92
CA GLY A 121 9.33 28.09 2.30
C GLY A 121 8.75 26.70 2.55
N PHE A 122 8.35 25.96 1.52
CA PHE A 122 7.85 24.59 1.69
C PHE A 122 9.00 23.58 1.81
N GLU A 123 8.84 22.63 2.73
CA GLU A 123 9.74 21.48 2.85
C GLU A 123 9.06 20.19 2.36
N SER A 124 9.83 19.29 1.73
CA SER A 124 9.29 18.00 1.36
C SER A 124 9.11 17.11 2.59
N PRO A 125 7.93 16.50 2.81
CA PRO A 125 7.70 15.58 3.93
C PRO A 125 8.67 14.39 3.93
N LYS A 126 9.18 14.02 2.76
CA LYS A 126 10.13 12.92 2.61
C LYS A 126 11.56 13.40 2.76
N LYS A 127 12.15 13.22 3.94
CA LYS A 127 13.57 13.52 4.20
C LYS A 127 14.49 12.55 3.42
N LYS A 128 15.60 13.07 2.89
CA LYS A 128 16.65 12.23 2.29
C LYS A 128 17.31 11.38 3.38
N LYS A 129 17.22 10.06 3.28
CA LYS A 129 17.97 9.15 4.15
C LYS A 129 19.36 8.91 3.55
N ILE A 130 20.38 8.86 4.41
CA ILE A 130 21.74 8.43 4.02
C ILE A 130 21.60 6.96 3.57
N ARG A 131 22.04 6.68 2.36
CA ARG A 131 22.00 5.31 1.81
C ARG A 131 23.21 4.54 2.31
N HIS A 132 22.97 3.54 3.17
CA HIS A 132 23.96 2.52 3.43
C HIS A 132 24.02 1.53 2.25
N ARG A 133 25.22 1.04 1.91
CA ARG A 133 25.39 -0.04 0.92
C ARG A 133 24.71 -1.28 1.44
N THR A 134 23.65 -1.73 0.77
CA THR A 134 22.97 -2.99 1.06
C THR A 134 23.12 -3.91 -0.15
N HIS A 135 23.43 -5.18 0.10
CA HIS A 135 23.40 -6.18 -0.96
C HIS A 135 21.95 -6.36 -1.45
N ARG A 136 21.73 -6.11 -2.73
CA ARG A 136 20.40 -6.29 -3.34
C ARG A 136 20.27 -7.73 -3.83
N ARG A 137 19.23 -8.44 -3.36
CA ARG A 137 18.89 -9.73 -3.95
C ARG A 137 18.43 -9.52 -5.40
N LYS A 138 18.94 -10.38 -6.32
CA LYS A 138 18.49 -10.39 -7.72
C LYS A 138 16.98 -10.67 -7.79
N ARG A 139 16.29 -10.11 -8.78
CA ARG A 139 14.90 -10.44 -9.07
C ARG A 139 14.77 -11.88 -9.54
N LYS A 140 13.59 -12.47 -9.37
CA LYS A 140 13.24 -13.70 -10.09
C LYS A 140 13.10 -13.38 -11.57
N PRO A 141 13.48 -14.29 -12.48
CA PRO A 141 13.40 -14.02 -13.92
C PRO A 141 11.96 -13.99 -14.45
N HIS A 142 11.09 -14.84 -13.95
CA HIS A 142 9.74 -15.04 -14.48
C HIS A 142 8.67 -14.36 -13.61
N PRO A 143 7.74 -13.57 -14.20
CA PRO A 143 6.51 -13.15 -13.52
C PRO A 143 5.72 -14.38 -13.05
N GLY A 144 5.14 -14.30 -11.84
CA GLY A 144 4.42 -15.42 -11.24
C GLY A 144 5.30 -16.45 -10.53
N GLN A 145 6.62 -16.35 -10.64
CA GLN A 145 7.52 -17.30 -9.97
C GLN A 145 7.55 -17.12 -8.46
N LEU A 146 7.46 -15.88 -7.99
CA LEU A 146 7.48 -15.55 -6.57
C LEU A 146 6.66 -14.30 -6.29
N ILE A 147 5.58 -14.45 -5.54
CA ILE A 147 4.77 -13.36 -5.02
C ILE A 147 5.14 -13.11 -3.57
N GLN A 148 5.53 -11.89 -3.21
CA GLN A 148 5.68 -11.47 -1.82
C GLN A 148 4.36 -10.93 -1.32
N ILE A 149 3.85 -11.46 -0.21
CA ILE A 149 2.60 -11.04 0.42
C ILE A 149 2.86 -10.53 1.85
N ASP A 150 2.15 -9.47 2.23
CA ASP A 150 2.31 -8.82 3.54
C ASP A 150 1.14 -7.88 3.81
N ALA A 151 1.03 -7.39 5.05
CA ALA A 151 0.13 -6.30 5.40
C ALA A 151 0.85 -5.22 6.20
N THR A 152 0.37 -4.00 6.10
CA THR A 152 0.92 -2.88 6.86
C THR A 152 -0.19 -2.03 7.47
N PRO A 153 -0.20 -1.83 8.80
CA PRO A 153 -1.09 -0.88 9.43
C PRO A 153 -0.58 0.55 9.23
N TYR A 154 -1.45 1.45 8.77
CA TYR A 154 -1.10 2.85 8.59
C TYR A 154 -2.35 3.75 8.65
N GLU A 155 -2.17 5.06 8.84
CA GLU A 155 -3.24 6.09 8.89
C GLU A 155 -3.60 6.54 7.47
N TRP A 156 -4.22 5.63 6.69
CA TRP A 156 -4.45 5.80 5.25
C TRP A 156 -5.37 6.97 4.91
N PHE A 157 -6.33 7.28 5.79
CA PHE A 157 -7.30 8.38 5.61
C PHE A 157 -6.91 9.66 6.36
N GLY A 158 -5.69 9.69 6.96
CA GLY A 158 -5.30 10.72 7.89
C GLY A 158 -5.91 10.50 9.30
N GLY A 159 -5.58 11.36 10.25
CA GLY A 159 -5.99 11.20 11.65
C GLY A 159 -5.22 10.09 12.38
N ASN A 160 -5.80 9.59 13.49
CA ASN A 160 -5.12 8.66 14.40
C ASN A 160 -5.58 7.20 14.25
N ILE A 161 -6.45 6.90 13.28
CA ILE A 161 -7.00 5.55 13.08
C ILE A 161 -6.16 4.84 12.02
N LYS A 162 -5.62 3.68 12.38
CA LYS A 162 -4.83 2.83 11.48
C LYS A 162 -5.72 1.73 10.90
N TYR A 163 -5.55 1.49 9.61
CA TYR A 163 -6.16 0.38 8.89
C TYR A 163 -5.06 -0.48 8.29
N ALA A 164 -5.29 -1.78 8.15
CA ALA A 164 -4.33 -2.70 7.57
C ALA A 164 -4.54 -2.82 6.06
N LEU A 165 -3.55 -2.39 5.28
CA LEU A 165 -3.51 -2.65 3.85
C LEU A 165 -2.75 -3.95 3.59
N HIS A 166 -3.46 -4.94 3.05
CA HIS A 166 -2.89 -6.18 2.54
C HIS A 166 -2.43 -5.96 1.11
N GLY A 167 -1.29 -6.52 0.74
CA GLY A 167 -0.77 -6.38 -0.60
C GLY A 167 0.08 -7.57 -1.04
N ALA A 168 0.07 -7.80 -2.33
CA ALA A 168 0.91 -8.81 -2.98
C ALA A 168 1.65 -8.18 -4.16
N ILE A 169 2.96 -8.45 -4.25
CA ILE A 169 3.84 -7.91 -5.28
C ILE A 169 4.62 -9.03 -5.96
N ASP A 170 4.67 -9.02 -7.28
CA ASP A 170 5.50 -9.94 -8.05
C ASP A 170 6.98 -9.57 -7.93
N ASP A 171 7.82 -10.55 -7.65
CA ASP A 171 9.25 -10.35 -7.45
C ASP A 171 9.99 -10.01 -8.75
N ALA A 172 9.57 -10.54 -9.87
CA ALA A 172 10.18 -10.33 -11.16
C ALA A 172 9.95 -8.91 -11.69
N THR A 173 8.71 -8.50 -11.78
CA THR A 173 8.29 -7.22 -12.38
C THR A 173 8.18 -6.10 -11.37
N GLY A 174 7.91 -6.42 -10.10
CA GLY A 174 7.49 -5.42 -9.11
C GLY A 174 6.07 -4.92 -9.32
N GLN A 175 5.26 -5.59 -10.15
CA GLN A 175 3.84 -5.34 -10.27
C GLN A 175 3.12 -5.72 -8.98
N VAL A 176 2.20 -4.89 -8.57
CA VAL A 176 1.24 -5.24 -7.53
C VAL A 176 0.15 -6.09 -8.14
N VAL A 177 -0.03 -7.29 -7.62
CA VAL A 177 -1.00 -8.26 -8.11
C VAL A 177 -2.29 -8.31 -7.27
N GLY A 178 -2.30 -7.64 -6.13
CA GLY A 178 -3.49 -7.48 -5.31
C GLY A 178 -3.32 -6.47 -4.19
N PHE A 179 -4.40 -5.76 -3.87
CA PHE A 179 -4.53 -4.85 -2.74
C PHE A 179 -5.88 -5.04 -2.05
N PHE A 180 -5.88 -5.08 -0.73
CA PHE A 180 -7.13 -5.07 0.03
C PHE A 180 -6.97 -4.40 1.39
N LEU A 181 -7.80 -3.40 1.68
CA LEU A 181 -7.80 -2.64 2.93
C LEU A 181 -8.85 -3.22 3.89
N THR A 182 -8.45 -3.41 5.15
CA THR A 182 -9.36 -3.84 6.23
C THR A 182 -9.07 -3.03 7.49
N GLN A 183 -9.95 -3.14 8.49
CA GLN A 183 -9.74 -2.46 9.76
C GLN A 183 -8.48 -2.96 10.47
N ASN A 184 -8.25 -4.27 10.49
CA ASN A 184 -7.07 -4.90 11.09
C ASN A 184 -6.50 -5.95 10.14
N GLU A 185 -5.23 -6.32 10.33
CA GLU A 185 -4.64 -7.44 9.61
C GLU A 185 -5.40 -8.73 9.90
N CYS A 186 -5.89 -9.40 8.85
CA CYS A 186 -6.74 -10.57 8.98
C CYS A 186 -6.63 -11.53 7.79
N LEU A 187 -7.05 -12.76 8.01
CA LEU A 187 -7.07 -13.80 6.99
C LEU A 187 -7.85 -13.40 5.73
N TYR A 188 -9.01 -12.75 5.92
CA TYR A 188 -9.85 -12.34 4.79
C TYR A 188 -9.13 -11.37 3.85
N GLY A 189 -8.40 -10.39 4.39
CA GLY A 189 -7.62 -9.46 3.58
C GLY A 189 -6.59 -10.18 2.69
N TYR A 190 -5.93 -11.20 3.22
CA TYR A 190 -5.00 -12.02 2.46
C TYR A 190 -5.68 -12.89 1.40
N LEU A 191 -6.84 -13.48 1.73
CA LEU A 191 -7.62 -14.27 0.75
C LEU A 191 -8.11 -13.41 -0.41
N GLU A 192 -8.60 -12.19 -0.15
CA GLU A 192 -9.01 -11.26 -1.20
C GLU A 192 -7.84 -10.77 -2.05
N THR A 193 -6.69 -10.50 -1.43
CA THR A 193 -5.46 -10.15 -2.15
C THR A 193 -5.03 -11.27 -3.10
N MET A 194 -5.09 -12.53 -2.65
CA MET A 194 -4.79 -13.69 -3.50
C MET A 194 -5.85 -13.94 -4.55
N ARG A 195 -7.13 -13.68 -4.26
CA ARG A 195 -8.21 -13.78 -5.24
C ARG A 195 -7.97 -12.85 -6.42
N GLN A 196 -7.61 -11.57 -6.16
CA GLN A 196 -7.26 -10.61 -7.20
C GLN A 196 -6.05 -11.11 -8.02
N CYS A 197 -5.01 -11.62 -7.36
CA CYS A 197 -3.85 -12.19 -8.04
C CYS A 197 -4.26 -13.32 -9.00
N CYS A 198 -4.99 -14.32 -8.49
CA CYS A 198 -5.37 -15.50 -9.28
C CYS A 198 -6.37 -15.17 -10.39
N SER A 199 -7.27 -14.19 -10.16
CA SER A 199 -8.28 -13.76 -11.14
C SER A 199 -7.66 -12.96 -12.29
N ASP A 200 -6.80 -11.99 -11.98
CA ASP A 200 -6.37 -10.97 -12.93
C ASP A 200 -5.03 -11.30 -13.61
N PHE A 201 -4.15 -12.03 -12.91
CA PHE A 201 -2.82 -12.40 -13.40
C PHE A 201 -2.66 -13.90 -13.62
N GLY A 202 -3.35 -14.71 -12.83
CA GLY A 202 -3.24 -16.16 -12.82
C GLY A 202 -2.68 -16.70 -11.51
N ILE A 203 -2.62 -18.01 -11.41
CA ILE A 203 -2.11 -18.76 -10.26
C ILE A 203 -0.58 -18.71 -10.28
N PRO A 204 0.09 -18.14 -9.25
CA PRO A 204 1.54 -18.09 -9.19
C PRO A 204 2.13 -19.42 -8.72
N GLN A 205 3.41 -19.63 -8.98
CA GLN A 205 4.13 -20.81 -8.52
C GLN A 205 4.34 -20.80 -6.99
N THR A 206 4.75 -19.66 -6.43
CA THR A 206 5.18 -19.58 -5.03
C THR A 206 4.74 -18.28 -4.39
N VAL A 207 4.26 -18.35 -3.16
CA VAL A 207 3.98 -17.22 -2.28
C VAL A 207 5.00 -17.16 -1.14
N TYR A 208 5.52 -15.97 -0.87
CA TYR A 208 6.52 -15.70 0.15
C TYR A 208 5.94 -14.79 1.23
N SER A 209 5.79 -15.32 2.44
CA SER A 209 5.21 -14.62 3.59
C SER A 209 6.20 -14.54 4.77
N ASP A 210 5.83 -13.84 5.83
CA ASP A 210 6.48 -13.95 7.13
C ASP A 210 6.01 -15.20 7.91
N ASN A 211 6.45 -15.31 9.18
CA ASN A 211 6.07 -16.39 10.08
C ASN A 211 4.81 -16.05 10.91
N HIS A 212 3.96 -15.11 10.47
CA HIS A 212 2.73 -14.80 11.20
C HIS A 212 1.80 -16.02 11.30
N THR A 213 1.01 -16.10 12.38
CA THR A 213 0.14 -17.25 12.65
C THR A 213 -0.94 -17.51 11.60
N ILE A 214 -1.27 -16.52 10.79
CA ILE A 214 -2.16 -16.66 9.62
C ILE A 214 -1.54 -17.61 8.58
N PHE A 215 -0.23 -17.55 8.40
CA PHE A 215 0.50 -18.33 7.42
C PHE A 215 1.05 -19.64 7.99
N ARG A 216 1.55 -19.60 9.22
CA ARG A 216 2.21 -20.73 9.88
C ARG A 216 1.43 -21.22 11.09
N SER A 217 1.05 -22.49 11.07
CA SER A 217 0.36 -23.10 12.20
C SER A 217 1.29 -23.22 13.42
N PRO A 218 0.86 -22.79 14.62
CA PRO A 218 1.61 -23.02 15.85
C PRO A 218 1.69 -24.51 16.23
N LYS A 219 0.85 -25.37 15.60
CA LYS A 219 0.85 -26.82 15.80
C LYS A 219 1.86 -27.56 14.92
N THR A 220 2.75 -26.86 14.22
CA THR A 220 3.80 -27.46 13.39
C THR A 220 4.63 -28.42 14.24
N GLY A 221 4.73 -29.68 13.82
CA GLY A 221 5.45 -30.77 14.55
C GLY A 221 4.62 -31.52 15.58
N LYS A 222 3.32 -31.22 15.75
CA LYS A 222 2.39 -31.92 16.66
C LYS A 222 1.33 -32.72 15.88
N LEU A 223 1.75 -33.47 14.86
CA LEU A 223 0.86 -34.37 14.15
C LEU A 223 0.54 -35.59 15.01
N THR A 224 -0.72 -36.01 15.01
CA THR A 224 -1.11 -37.29 15.62
C THR A 224 -0.62 -38.46 14.77
N VAL A 225 -0.57 -39.65 15.38
CA VAL A 225 -0.18 -40.87 14.66
C VAL A 225 -1.10 -41.14 13.47
N ASP A 226 -2.41 -40.92 13.62
CA ASP A 226 -3.40 -41.10 12.55
C ASP A 226 -3.18 -40.09 11.40
N GLU A 227 -2.78 -38.87 11.71
CA GLU A 227 -2.46 -37.87 10.70
C GLU A 227 -1.17 -38.20 9.93
N LEU A 228 -0.17 -38.76 10.62
CA LEU A 228 1.07 -39.26 9.99
C LEU A 228 0.78 -40.45 9.08
N ILE A 229 -0.07 -41.39 9.51
CA ILE A 229 -0.50 -42.55 8.71
C ILE A 229 -1.29 -42.07 7.49
N ALA A 230 -2.10 -41.03 7.62
CA ALA A 230 -2.80 -40.40 6.51
C ALA A 230 -1.90 -39.58 5.57
N GLY A 231 -0.56 -39.60 5.77
CA GLY A 231 0.40 -38.93 4.91
C GLY A 231 0.49 -37.41 5.14
N LYS A 232 -0.11 -36.87 6.19
CA LYS A 232 0.03 -35.44 6.51
C LYS A 232 1.44 -35.13 7.01
N THR A 233 2.06 -34.10 6.47
CA THR A 233 3.41 -33.68 6.85
C THR A 233 3.40 -32.43 7.74
N VAL A 234 2.35 -31.60 7.65
CA VAL A 234 2.19 -30.37 8.42
C VAL A 234 0.73 -30.04 8.67
N HIS A 235 0.46 -29.33 9.76
CA HIS A 235 -0.83 -28.67 9.99
C HIS A 235 -0.89 -27.37 9.18
N LEU A 236 -1.67 -27.34 8.13
CA LEU A 236 -1.89 -26.14 7.32
C LEU A 236 -2.83 -25.18 8.05
N THR A 237 -2.52 -23.88 7.97
CA THR A 237 -3.50 -22.84 8.30
C THR A 237 -4.58 -22.77 7.23
N GLN A 238 -5.66 -22.03 7.45
CA GLN A 238 -6.69 -21.84 6.40
C GLN A 238 -6.10 -21.19 5.14
N PHE A 239 -5.17 -20.23 5.29
CA PHE A 239 -4.46 -19.64 4.16
C PHE A 239 -3.56 -20.66 3.47
N GLY A 240 -2.75 -21.41 4.23
CA GLY A 240 -1.88 -22.46 3.68
C GLY A 240 -2.66 -23.54 2.96
N ARG A 241 -3.84 -23.94 3.48
CA ARG A 241 -4.76 -24.88 2.81
C ARG A 241 -5.23 -24.32 1.46
N SER A 242 -5.68 -23.07 1.43
CA SER A 242 -6.15 -22.45 0.17
C SER A 242 -5.06 -22.42 -0.90
N LEU A 243 -3.82 -22.08 -0.51
CA LEU A 243 -2.68 -22.13 -1.44
C LEU A 243 -2.38 -23.54 -1.92
N HIS A 244 -2.39 -24.50 -1.00
CA HIS A 244 -2.15 -25.92 -1.34
C HIS A 244 -3.21 -26.46 -2.33
N GLU A 245 -4.50 -26.11 -2.15
CA GLU A 245 -5.57 -26.48 -3.08
C GLU A 245 -5.38 -25.85 -4.47
N LEU A 246 -4.71 -24.71 -4.57
CA LEU A 246 -4.35 -24.06 -5.83
C LEU A 246 -3.01 -24.54 -6.41
N GLY A 247 -2.31 -25.45 -5.74
CA GLY A 247 -0.97 -25.91 -6.15
C GLY A 247 0.13 -24.85 -5.97
N ILE A 248 -0.08 -23.88 -5.07
CA ILE A 248 0.86 -22.79 -4.80
C ILE A 248 1.76 -23.17 -3.61
N ASP A 249 3.07 -23.11 -3.80
CA ASP A 249 4.03 -23.29 -2.72
C ASP A 249 4.06 -22.09 -1.76
N LEU A 250 4.05 -22.35 -0.45
CA LEU A 250 4.18 -21.32 0.58
C LEU A 250 5.57 -21.39 1.22
N ILE A 251 6.37 -20.33 1.06
CA ILE A 251 7.70 -20.20 1.62
C ILE A 251 7.71 -19.12 2.70
N PHE A 252 8.35 -19.42 3.84
CA PHE A 252 8.47 -18.48 4.96
C PHE A 252 9.78 -17.72 4.94
N ALA A 253 9.70 -16.39 5.14
CA ALA A 253 10.87 -15.52 5.24
C ALA A 253 11.70 -15.91 6.46
N LYS A 254 12.97 -16.26 6.24
CA LYS A 254 13.94 -16.51 7.33
C LYS A 254 14.53 -15.20 7.87
N THR A 255 14.56 -14.15 7.06
CA THR A 255 15.13 -12.84 7.42
C THR A 255 14.24 -11.71 6.86
N PRO A 256 14.17 -10.55 7.57
CA PRO A 256 13.42 -9.39 7.08
C PRO A 256 13.89 -8.92 5.70
N GLN A 257 15.20 -8.96 5.42
CA GLN A 257 15.79 -8.52 4.14
C GLN A 257 15.24 -9.31 2.94
N ALA A 258 14.76 -10.52 3.16
CA ALA A 258 14.19 -11.36 2.11
C ALA A 258 12.87 -10.79 1.53
N LYS A 259 12.15 -9.95 2.27
CA LYS A 259 10.88 -9.26 1.89
C LYS A 259 11.10 -7.82 1.39
N GLY A 260 12.31 -7.43 1.04
CA GLY A 260 12.68 -6.04 0.73
C GLY A 260 11.94 -5.39 -0.45
N ARG A 261 11.16 -6.14 -1.26
CA ARG A 261 10.33 -5.54 -2.32
C ARG A 261 9.02 -5.03 -1.76
N ILE A 262 8.34 -5.84 -0.98
CA ILE A 262 7.08 -5.43 -0.37
C ILE A 262 7.32 -4.35 0.71
N GLU A 263 8.45 -4.37 1.42
CA GLU A 263 8.82 -3.28 2.33
C GLU A 263 8.98 -1.94 1.59
N ARG A 264 9.57 -1.96 0.40
CA ARG A 264 9.68 -0.76 -0.45
C ARG A 264 8.33 -0.32 -1.01
N LEU A 265 7.45 -1.26 -1.32
CA LEU A 265 6.07 -0.97 -1.69
C LEU A 265 5.40 -0.16 -0.59
N TRP A 266 5.47 -0.60 0.66
CA TRP A 266 4.89 0.09 1.80
C TRP A 266 5.41 1.51 1.97
N VAL A 267 6.73 1.71 1.90
CA VAL A 267 7.33 3.06 1.96
C VAL A 267 6.82 3.97 0.83
N THR A 268 6.57 3.42 -0.34
CA THR A 268 6.04 4.18 -1.48
C THR A 268 4.57 4.51 -1.27
N LEU A 269 3.76 3.54 -0.87
CA LEU A 269 2.33 3.71 -0.65
C LEU A 269 2.03 4.66 0.51
N GLN A 270 2.70 4.51 1.65
CA GLN A 270 2.56 5.41 2.81
C GLN A 270 2.83 6.88 2.47
N SER A 271 3.67 7.14 1.46
CA SER A 271 3.96 8.50 1.02
C SER A 271 3.05 9.02 -0.10
N ARG A 272 2.23 8.16 -0.71
CA ARG A 272 1.40 8.51 -1.88
C ARG A 272 -0.09 8.28 -1.67
N LEU A 273 -0.46 7.11 -1.17
CA LEU A 273 -1.85 6.68 -1.11
C LEU A 273 -2.74 7.59 -0.24
N PRO A 274 -2.28 8.12 0.93
CA PRO A 274 -3.08 9.08 1.68
C PRO A 274 -3.41 10.36 0.88
N VAL A 275 -2.48 10.84 0.05
CA VAL A 275 -2.70 12.01 -0.82
C VAL A 275 -3.69 11.67 -1.94
N GLU A 276 -3.59 10.46 -2.53
CA GLU A 276 -4.54 10.01 -3.54
C GLU A 276 -5.97 9.85 -2.98
N PHE A 277 -6.09 9.35 -1.75
CA PHE A 277 -7.38 9.27 -1.06
C PHE A 277 -7.94 10.68 -0.76
N ALA A 278 -7.13 11.56 -0.18
CA ALA A 278 -7.56 12.94 0.13
C ALA A 278 -7.99 13.69 -1.15
N LYS A 279 -7.24 13.56 -2.24
CA LYS A 279 -7.55 14.17 -3.54
C LYS A 279 -8.90 13.75 -4.10
N ARG A 280 -9.33 12.51 -3.84
CA ARG A 280 -10.60 11.93 -4.32
C ARG A 280 -11.71 11.98 -3.29
N GLY A 281 -11.45 12.49 -2.09
CA GLY A 281 -12.42 12.50 -0.99
C GLY A 281 -12.77 11.11 -0.47
N ILE A 282 -11.88 10.12 -0.65
CA ILE A 282 -12.06 8.75 -0.17
C ILE A 282 -11.81 8.70 1.33
N THR A 283 -12.82 8.32 2.09
CA THR A 283 -12.79 8.29 3.56
C THR A 283 -13.20 6.94 4.16
N THR A 284 -13.75 6.05 3.35
CA THR A 284 -14.24 4.75 3.80
C THR A 284 -13.42 3.59 3.23
N VAL A 285 -13.41 2.48 3.96
CA VAL A 285 -12.71 1.24 3.53
C VAL A 285 -13.29 0.70 2.21
N SER A 286 -14.60 0.83 2.01
CA SER A 286 -15.28 0.36 0.79
C SER A 286 -14.84 1.14 -0.44
N GLU A 287 -14.88 2.47 -0.36
CA GLU A 287 -14.43 3.35 -1.45
C GLU A 287 -12.94 3.12 -1.75
N ALA A 288 -12.12 2.98 -0.69
CA ALA A 288 -10.70 2.70 -0.84
C ALA A 288 -10.45 1.38 -1.58
N ASN A 289 -11.13 0.30 -1.20
CA ASN A 289 -10.97 -1.00 -1.87
C ASN A 289 -11.40 -0.93 -3.33
N ARG A 290 -12.53 -0.28 -3.62
CA ARG A 290 -12.96 -0.08 -5.01
C ARG A 290 -11.89 0.67 -5.82
N PHE A 291 -11.40 1.80 -5.31
CA PHE A 291 -10.36 2.59 -5.97
C PHE A 291 -9.05 1.82 -6.16
N LEU A 292 -8.62 1.07 -5.13
CA LEU A 292 -7.42 0.25 -5.19
C LEU A 292 -7.50 -0.83 -6.28
N GLU A 293 -8.65 -1.49 -6.40
CA GLU A 293 -8.87 -2.59 -7.35
C GLU A 293 -9.09 -2.09 -8.78
N THR A 294 -9.89 -1.02 -8.97
CA THR A 294 -10.31 -0.58 -10.31
C THR A 294 -9.36 0.41 -10.98
N GLU A 295 -8.61 1.21 -10.19
CA GLU A 295 -7.80 2.30 -10.75
C GLU A 295 -6.35 2.27 -10.26
N TYR A 296 -6.15 2.30 -8.93
CA TYR A 296 -4.84 2.64 -8.38
C TYR A 296 -3.79 1.56 -8.64
N ARG A 297 -4.17 0.28 -8.61
CA ARG A 297 -3.27 -0.83 -8.89
C ARG A 297 -2.67 -0.71 -10.29
N GLU A 298 -3.49 -0.40 -11.27
CA GLU A 298 -3.04 -0.21 -12.66
C GLU A 298 -2.13 1.01 -12.80
N LEU A 299 -2.53 2.17 -12.26
CA LEU A 299 -1.71 3.39 -12.25
C LEU A 299 -0.36 3.17 -11.56
N PHE A 300 -0.35 2.41 -10.46
CA PHE A 300 0.88 2.06 -9.77
C PHE A 300 1.79 1.18 -10.64
N ASN A 301 1.23 0.15 -11.26
CA ASN A 301 1.96 -0.80 -12.07
C ASN A 301 2.56 -0.13 -13.31
N GLN A 302 1.81 0.68 -14.04
CA GLN A 302 2.31 1.45 -15.19
C GLN A 302 3.51 2.33 -14.83
N ARG A 303 3.57 2.84 -13.59
CA ARG A 303 4.62 3.74 -13.17
C ARG A 303 5.85 3.04 -12.60
N PHE A 304 5.67 1.94 -11.87
CA PHE A 304 6.73 1.36 -11.03
C PHE A 304 7.14 -0.05 -11.43
N ALA A 305 6.37 -0.72 -12.27
CA ALA A 305 6.75 -2.01 -12.79
C ALA A 305 7.98 -1.90 -13.71
N VAL A 306 8.70 -2.99 -13.84
CA VAL A 306 9.85 -3.12 -14.73
C VAL A 306 9.65 -4.33 -15.63
N GLU A 307 10.26 -4.30 -16.80
CA GLU A 307 10.28 -5.44 -17.71
C GLU A 307 10.94 -6.66 -17.05
N PRO A 308 10.33 -7.85 -17.15
CA PRO A 308 10.90 -9.08 -16.62
C PRO A 308 12.07 -9.59 -17.49
N GLU A 309 12.91 -10.45 -16.92
CA GLU A 309 14.01 -11.08 -17.67
C GLU A 309 13.52 -12.21 -18.59
N ALA A 310 12.35 -12.81 -18.30
CA ALA A 310 11.81 -13.97 -19.02
C ALA A 310 10.27 -13.95 -19.04
N GLU A 311 9.67 -14.83 -19.83
CA GLU A 311 8.22 -14.96 -19.97
C GLU A 311 7.51 -15.30 -18.66
N SER A 312 6.23 -14.92 -18.58
CA SER A 312 5.37 -15.19 -17.43
C SER A 312 5.09 -16.69 -17.28
N ILE A 313 5.12 -17.16 -16.03
CA ILE A 313 4.73 -18.52 -15.66
C ILE A 313 3.47 -18.56 -14.80
N PHE A 314 2.73 -17.47 -14.72
CA PHE A 314 1.37 -17.51 -14.17
C PHE A 314 0.53 -18.53 -14.95
N VAL A 315 -0.19 -19.38 -14.23
CA VAL A 315 -1.10 -20.35 -14.83
C VAL A 315 -2.52 -19.77 -14.82
N SER A 316 -3.15 -19.69 -15.98
CA SER A 316 -4.54 -19.24 -16.04
C SER A 316 -5.44 -20.20 -15.26
N ALA A 317 -6.32 -19.62 -14.41
CA ALA A 317 -7.32 -20.43 -13.72
C ALA A 317 -8.26 -21.09 -14.73
N ALA A 318 -8.53 -22.39 -14.56
CA ALA A 318 -9.50 -23.08 -15.39
C ALA A 318 -10.88 -22.43 -15.26
N LYS A 319 -11.67 -22.43 -16.32
CA LYS A 319 -12.98 -21.75 -16.36
C LYS A 319 -13.99 -22.29 -15.32
N ASP A 320 -13.85 -23.55 -14.95
CA ASP A 320 -14.65 -24.26 -13.95
C ASP A 320 -14.09 -24.14 -12.53
N LEU A 321 -12.89 -23.54 -12.36
CA LEU A 321 -12.29 -23.36 -11.06
C LEU A 321 -12.97 -22.24 -10.28
N ASN A 322 -13.71 -22.61 -9.24
CA ASN A 322 -14.36 -21.65 -8.36
C ASN A 322 -13.38 -21.13 -7.29
N LEU A 323 -12.69 -20.03 -7.58
CA LEU A 323 -11.73 -19.41 -6.66
C LEU A 323 -12.36 -19.06 -5.29
N ASP A 324 -13.62 -18.62 -5.26
CA ASP A 324 -14.31 -18.28 -4.02
C ASP A 324 -14.51 -19.49 -3.10
N SER A 325 -14.70 -20.69 -3.66
CA SER A 325 -14.83 -21.93 -2.86
C SER A 325 -13.48 -22.45 -2.33
N ILE A 326 -12.37 -22.01 -2.89
CA ILE A 326 -11.02 -22.35 -2.45
C ILE A 326 -10.49 -21.29 -1.48
N LEU A 327 -10.58 -20.02 -1.87
CA LEU A 327 -10.11 -18.86 -1.10
C LEU A 327 -11.18 -18.44 -0.05
N CYS A 328 -11.56 -19.38 0.80
CA CYS A 328 -12.53 -19.23 1.88
C CYS A 328 -12.06 -19.99 3.13
N VAL A 329 -12.76 -19.83 4.22
CA VAL A 329 -12.53 -20.67 5.42
C VAL A 329 -13.32 -21.95 5.28
N LYS A 330 -12.68 -23.11 5.50
CA LYS A 330 -13.30 -24.44 5.45
C LYS A 330 -13.33 -25.09 6.82
N HIS A 331 -14.47 -25.67 7.18
CA HIS A 331 -14.62 -26.47 8.40
C HIS A 331 -15.43 -27.72 8.12
N THR A 332 -14.97 -28.85 8.60
CA THR A 332 -15.72 -30.11 8.55
C THR A 332 -16.78 -30.11 9.63
N ARG A 333 -18.01 -30.52 9.27
CA ARG A 333 -19.16 -30.73 10.16
C ARG A 333 -19.92 -31.98 9.76
N LYS A 334 -20.79 -32.48 10.65
CA LYS A 334 -21.71 -33.58 10.37
C LYS A 334 -23.13 -33.04 10.36
N THR A 335 -23.92 -33.50 9.41
CA THR A 335 -25.36 -33.22 9.35
C THR A 335 -26.09 -34.00 10.46
N ASP A 336 -27.17 -33.42 10.99
CA ASP A 336 -28.10 -34.10 11.87
C ASP A 336 -29.16 -34.91 11.08
N ALA A 337 -30.15 -35.48 11.80
CA ALA A 337 -31.23 -36.27 11.17
C ALA A 337 -32.14 -35.43 10.27
N ALA A 338 -32.21 -34.15 10.46
CA ALA A 338 -33.03 -33.23 9.67
C ALA A 338 -32.29 -32.57 8.50
N GLY A 339 -31.04 -33.01 8.19
CA GLY A 339 -30.21 -32.38 7.14
C GLY A 339 -29.72 -30.98 7.51
N THR A 340 -29.70 -30.66 8.81
CA THR A 340 -29.14 -29.40 9.31
C THR A 340 -27.77 -29.63 9.93
N PHE A 341 -27.01 -28.55 10.13
CA PHE A 341 -25.73 -28.61 10.83
C PHE A 341 -25.58 -27.40 11.77
N SER A 342 -24.75 -27.57 12.80
CA SER A 342 -24.45 -26.49 13.75
C SER A 342 -23.05 -25.93 13.50
N PHE A 343 -22.96 -24.59 13.48
CA PHE A 343 -21.70 -23.86 13.40
C PHE A 343 -21.74 -22.61 14.29
N LYS A 344 -20.76 -22.46 15.19
CA LYS A 344 -20.67 -21.34 16.15
C LYS A 344 -22.00 -21.09 16.89
N ASN A 345 -22.56 -22.15 17.48
CA ASN A 345 -23.84 -22.15 18.25
C ASN A 345 -25.07 -21.69 17.44
N ARG A 346 -25.00 -21.76 16.10
CA ARG A 346 -26.12 -21.49 15.22
C ARG A 346 -26.38 -22.71 14.35
N CYS A 347 -27.67 -22.95 14.06
CA CYS A 347 -28.08 -24.00 13.16
C CYS A 347 -28.32 -23.46 11.77
N PHE A 348 -27.94 -24.26 10.77
CA PHE A 348 -28.13 -23.96 9.36
C PHE A 348 -28.81 -25.14 8.68
N GLN A 349 -29.77 -24.84 7.84
CA GLN A 349 -30.42 -25.81 6.95
C GLN A 349 -29.75 -25.72 5.58
N ILE A 350 -29.46 -26.87 5.00
CA ILE A 350 -28.92 -26.99 3.65
C ILE A 350 -30.10 -26.97 2.68
N LEU A 351 -30.00 -26.17 1.62
CA LEU A 351 -30.98 -26.09 0.55
C LEU A 351 -30.57 -27.02 -0.57
N ASP A 352 -31.47 -27.89 -0.99
CA ASP A 352 -31.21 -28.87 -2.06
C ASP A 352 -31.27 -28.26 -3.47
N GLU A 353 -32.13 -27.26 -3.70
CA GLU A 353 -32.20 -26.44 -4.93
C GLU A 353 -32.02 -27.29 -6.22
N GLY A 354 -32.57 -28.52 -6.24
CA GLY A 354 -32.42 -29.45 -7.36
C GLY A 354 -31.17 -30.36 -7.32
N PHE A 355 -30.36 -30.26 -6.27
CA PHE A 355 -29.28 -31.20 -6.01
C PHE A 355 -29.74 -32.39 -5.14
N PRO A 356 -29.01 -33.53 -5.13
CA PRO A 356 -29.32 -34.65 -4.25
C PRO A 356 -29.35 -34.24 -2.77
N ILE A 357 -30.38 -34.68 -2.05
CA ILE A 357 -30.52 -34.43 -0.62
C ILE A 357 -29.35 -35.09 0.12
N ILE A 358 -28.74 -34.34 1.03
CA ILE A 358 -27.66 -34.82 1.87
C ILE A 358 -28.27 -35.60 3.05
N ASN A 359 -28.02 -36.89 3.12
CA ASN A 359 -28.53 -37.75 4.18
C ASN A 359 -27.99 -37.36 5.56
N ALA A 360 -28.68 -37.82 6.59
CA ALA A 360 -28.28 -37.65 7.97
C ALA A 360 -26.86 -38.20 8.27
N ARG A 361 -26.18 -37.59 9.22
CA ARG A 361 -24.85 -37.98 9.74
C ARG A 361 -23.73 -38.03 8.69
N ARG A 362 -23.93 -37.34 7.58
CA ARG A 362 -22.87 -37.20 6.57
C ARG A 362 -21.89 -36.10 6.94
N GLU A 363 -20.65 -36.35 6.66
CA GLU A 363 -19.60 -35.36 6.79
C GLU A 363 -19.68 -34.38 5.62
N ILE A 364 -19.72 -33.09 5.93
CA ILE A 364 -19.82 -31.97 4.99
C ILE A 364 -18.71 -30.97 5.23
N THR A 365 -18.29 -30.27 4.20
CA THR A 365 -17.38 -29.12 4.33
C THR A 365 -18.17 -27.81 4.32
N VAL A 366 -18.12 -27.08 5.41
CA VAL A 366 -18.73 -25.75 5.52
C VAL A 366 -17.77 -24.73 4.96
N LEU A 367 -18.18 -24.01 3.93
CA LEU A 367 -17.46 -22.93 3.27
C LEU A 367 -17.94 -21.60 3.84
N ILE A 368 -16.99 -20.74 4.23
CA ILE A 368 -17.31 -19.44 4.84
C ILE A 368 -16.49 -18.36 4.17
N ASN A 369 -17.19 -17.42 3.54
CA ASN A 369 -16.56 -16.27 2.91
C ASN A 369 -17.54 -15.09 2.94
N PRO A 370 -17.10 -13.88 3.26
CA PRO A 370 -17.97 -12.69 3.25
C PRO A 370 -18.69 -12.44 1.94
N ARG A 371 -18.14 -12.86 0.81
CA ARG A 371 -18.75 -12.67 -0.52
C ARG A 371 -20.03 -13.49 -0.74
N PHE A 372 -20.13 -14.67 -0.10
CA PHE A 372 -21.27 -15.57 -0.27
C PHE A 372 -21.89 -16.09 1.05
N GLY A 373 -21.36 -15.68 2.19
CA GLY A 373 -21.82 -16.14 3.50
C GLY A 373 -21.37 -17.54 3.85
N ILE A 374 -22.30 -18.40 4.28
CA ILE A 374 -22.05 -19.80 4.62
C ILE A 374 -22.67 -20.70 3.56
N ARG A 375 -21.87 -21.59 3.00
CA ARG A 375 -22.29 -22.64 2.06
C ARG A 375 -21.75 -23.99 2.50
N VAL A 376 -22.23 -25.05 1.88
CA VAL A 376 -21.79 -26.41 2.14
C VAL A 376 -21.28 -27.05 0.86
N GLU A 377 -20.11 -27.68 0.92
CA GLU A 377 -19.57 -28.52 -0.13
C GLU A 377 -19.78 -30.00 0.26
N TYR A 378 -20.41 -30.77 -0.62
CA TYR A 378 -20.60 -32.20 -0.48
C TYR A 378 -20.62 -32.89 -1.83
N GLY A 379 -19.81 -33.96 -1.99
CA GLY A 379 -19.73 -34.70 -3.25
C GLY A 379 -19.35 -33.85 -4.47
N GLY A 380 -18.47 -32.84 -4.29
CA GLY A 380 -18.04 -31.92 -5.34
C GLY A 380 -19.08 -30.85 -5.73
N ARG A 381 -20.18 -30.73 -4.99
CA ARG A 381 -21.24 -29.75 -5.22
C ARG A 381 -21.31 -28.75 -4.08
N ILE A 382 -21.70 -27.50 -4.39
CA ILE A 382 -21.85 -26.43 -3.42
C ILE A 382 -23.33 -26.14 -3.23
N TYR A 383 -23.79 -26.26 -2.00
CA TYR A 383 -25.16 -26.04 -1.56
C TYR A 383 -25.28 -24.72 -0.83
N ASN A 384 -26.35 -23.97 -1.09
CA ASN A 384 -26.71 -22.81 -0.32
C ASN A 384 -27.26 -23.22 1.05
N THR A 385 -27.17 -22.32 2.01
CA THR A 385 -27.70 -22.57 3.37
C THR A 385 -28.50 -21.39 3.87
N ILE A 386 -29.47 -21.67 4.72
CA ILE A 386 -30.23 -20.66 5.47
C ILE A 386 -30.07 -20.88 6.97
N ARG A 387 -30.14 -19.83 7.73
CA ARG A 387 -30.15 -19.95 9.19
C ARG A 387 -31.46 -20.60 9.65
N TYR A 388 -31.35 -21.67 10.43
CA TYR A 388 -32.47 -22.38 11.01
C TYR A 388 -32.61 -22.05 12.51
N LEU A 389 -33.75 -21.50 12.90
CA LEU A 389 -34.11 -21.27 14.31
C LEU A 389 -34.77 -22.52 14.84
N LYS A 390 -34.10 -23.27 15.72
CA LYS A 390 -34.73 -24.42 16.39
C LYS A 390 -35.94 -23.95 17.17
N PRO A 391 -37.11 -24.57 17.00
CA PRO A 391 -38.28 -24.26 17.82
C PRO A 391 -37.92 -24.50 19.30
N GLN A 392 -38.18 -23.51 20.14
CA GLN A 392 -37.98 -23.66 21.57
C GLN A 392 -38.96 -24.73 22.06
N ASN A 393 -38.45 -25.83 22.64
CA ASN A 393 -39.27 -26.78 23.35
C ASN A 393 -39.97 -26.06 24.52
N LYS A 394 -41.25 -25.85 24.43
CA LYS A 394 -42.08 -25.21 25.47
C LYS A 394 -42.19 -26.01 26.77
N ASN A 395 -41.51 -27.16 26.91
CA ASN A 395 -41.59 -28.05 28.06
C ASN A 395 -40.24 -28.20 28.78
N ALA A 396 -39.61 -27.07 29.17
CA ALA A 396 -38.57 -27.10 30.18
C ALA A 396 -38.96 -26.07 31.26
N ASN A 397 -39.92 -26.44 32.12
CA ASN A 397 -40.04 -25.83 33.42
C ASN A 397 -38.79 -26.23 34.26
N THR A 398 -37.78 -25.38 34.23
CA THR A 398 -36.77 -25.34 35.26
C THR A 398 -36.38 -23.89 35.41
N GLU A 399 -36.94 -23.28 36.45
CA GLU A 399 -36.46 -22.01 36.98
C GLU A 399 -34.98 -22.14 37.33
N VAL A 400 -34.13 -21.62 36.47
CA VAL A 400 -32.71 -21.40 36.79
C VAL A 400 -32.63 -19.99 37.34
N PRO A 401 -32.08 -19.76 38.53
CA PRO A 401 -31.94 -18.42 39.10
C PRO A 401 -31.08 -17.58 38.16
N GLN A 402 -31.63 -16.44 37.78
CA GLN A 402 -30.93 -15.42 36.99
C GLN A 402 -29.66 -14.96 37.75
N LYS A 403 -28.51 -15.51 37.41
CA LYS A 403 -27.26 -14.78 37.66
C LYS A 403 -27.28 -13.54 36.77
N VAL A 404 -27.49 -12.40 37.40
CA VAL A 404 -27.27 -11.09 36.80
C VAL A 404 -25.81 -11.04 36.36
N SER A 405 -25.55 -11.37 35.10
CA SER A 405 -24.29 -11.08 34.49
C SER A 405 -24.24 -9.57 34.28
N LYS A 406 -23.33 -8.89 34.98
CA LYS A 406 -22.96 -7.53 34.67
C LYS A 406 -22.56 -7.52 33.19
N THR A 407 -23.43 -6.96 32.38
CA THR A 407 -23.16 -6.62 30.99
C THR A 407 -22.02 -5.58 30.99
N VAL A 408 -20.80 -6.04 30.80
CA VAL A 408 -19.73 -5.18 30.35
C VAL A 408 -20.08 -4.91 28.88
N GLU A 409 -20.68 -3.76 28.62
CA GLU A 409 -20.79 -3.26 27.27
C GLU A 409 -19.38 -3.07 26.72
N PRO A 410 -18.98 -3.78 25.67
CA PRO A 410 -17.75 -3.44 25.00
C PRO A 410 -18.00 -2.10 24.30
N HIS A 411 -17.35 -1.04 24.77
CA HIS A 411 -17.23 0.21 24.05
C HIS A 411 -16.41 0.00 22.75
N LEU A 412 -16.95 -0.74 21.83
CA LEU A 412 -16.60 -0.69 20.43
C LEU A 412 -17.42 0.46 19.82
N GLN A 413 -16.92 1.67 19.95
CA GLN A 413 -17.34 2.76 19.11
C GLN A 413 -16.89 2.46 17.67
N LEU A 414 -17.66 1.62 16.99
CA LEU A 414 -17.67 1.50 15.54
C LEU A 414 -18.17 2.86 15.00
N ARG A 415 -17.25 3.78 14.71
CA ARG A 415 -17.55 5.08 14.09
C ARG A 415 -17.86 4.96 12.59
N HIS A 416 -18.19 3.76 12.11
CA HIS A 416 -18.69 3.56 10.75
C HIS A 416 -20.16 3.19 10.84
N SER A 417 -20.99 3.84 10.02
CA SER A 417 -22.40 3.56 10.01
C SER A 417 -22.63 2.06 9.67
N SER A 418 -23.62 1.44 10.32
CA SER A 418 -24.02 0.06 10.04
C SER A 418 -24.33 -0.18 8.56
N ASP A 419 -24.60 0.88 7.82
CA ASP A 419 -24.97 0.85 6.40
C ASP A 419 -23.76 0.67 5.46
N GLU A 420 -22.57 1.14 5.84
CA GLU A 420 -21.34 0.90 5.06
C GLU A 420 -20.96 -0.59 5.04
N TRP A 421 -21.11 -1.26 6.15
CA TRP A 421 -20.89 -2.71 6.23
C TRP A 421 -21.97 -3.50 5.50
N LYS A 422 -23.21 -3.04 5.48
CA LYS A 422 -24.29 -3.64 4.68
C LYS A 422 -24.03 -3.55 3.19
N ALA A 423 -23.46 -2.45 2.72
CA ALA A 423 -23.08 -2.28 1.31
C ALA A 423 -21.93 -3.18 0.87
N ILE A 424 -21.00 -3.52 1.79
CA ILE A 424 -19.86 -4.40 1.51
C ILE A 424 -20.26 -5.88 1.55
N TRP A 425 -21.22 -6.23 2.41
CA TRP A 425 -21.53 -7.60 2.77
C TRP A 425 -23.00 -7.90 2.47
N TRP A 426 -23.38 -8.32 1.37
CA TRP A 426 -24.71 -8.79 0.96
C TRP A 426 -25.31 -9.85 1.91
N MET A 427 -25.43 -9.53 3.20
CA MET A 427 -25.65 -10.49 4.26
C MET A 427 -27.07 -10.60 4.75
N GLU A 428 -27.94 -9.68 4.41
CA GLU A 428 -29.35 -9.77 4.77
C GLU A 428 -30.01 -11.00 4.14
N ASP A 429 -29.56 -11.41 2.94
CA ASP A 429 -30.08 -12.58 2.24
C ASP A 429 -29.70 -13.91 2.91
N TYR A 430 -28.65 -13.96 3.72
CA TYR A 430 -28.16 -15.19 4.35
C TYR A 430 -28.51 -15.30 5.84
N ASN A 431 -29.33 -14.42 6.41
CA ASN A 431 -29.68 -14.40 7.83
C ASN A 431 -28.49 -14.48 8.80
N LEU A 432 -27.32 -14.01 8.36
CA LEU A 432 -26.09 -13.96 9.14
C LEU A 432 -25.93 -12.59 9.77
N SER A 433 -25.63 -12.52 11.06
CA SER A 433 -25.28 -11.23 11.64
C SER A 433 -23.90 -10.80 11.17
N LEU A 434 -23.75 -9.55 10.78
CA LEU A 434 -22.46 -8.92 10.45
C LEU A 434 -21.43 -9.15 11.56
N LYS A 435 -21.87 -9.09 12.82
CA LYS A 435 -21.02 -9.34 13.98
C LYS A 435 -20.41 -10.73 13.94
N PHE A 436 -21.16 -11.76 13.59
CA PHE A 436 -20.67 -13.14 13.52
C PHE A 436 -19.56 -13.30 12.46
N LEU A 437 -19.73 -12.69 11.29
CA LEU A 437 -18.69 -12.77 10.25
C LEU A 437 -17.51 -11.87 10.58
N TYR A 438 -17.75 -10.74 11.22
CA TYR A 438 -16.69 -9.89 11.74
C TYR A 438 -15.81 -10.67 12.74
N GLU A 439 -16.42 -11.33 13.73
CA GLU A 439 -15.73 -12.20 14.69
C GLU A 439 -14.92 -13.31 13.99
N LEU A 440 -15.48 -13.87 12.93
CA LEU A 440 -14.84 -14.96 12.21
C LEU A 440 -13.61 -14.53 11.40
N PHE A 441 -13.64 -13.34 10.78
CA PHE A 441 -12.62 -12.90 9.83
C PHE A 441 -11.71 -11.80 10.34
N PHE A 442 -12.16 -10.99 11.29
CA PHE A 442 -11.46 -9.79 11.73
C PHE A 442 -11.00 -9.81 13.18
N GLU A 443 -11.63 -10.57 14.07
CA GLU A 443 -11.11 -10.72 15.42
C GLU A 443 -9.86 -11.61 15.39
N LYS A 444 -8.80 -11.16 16.06
CA LYS A 444 -7.67 -12.02 16.39
C LYS A 444 -8.24 -13.25 17.10
N GLN A 445 -7.98 -14.45 16.61
CA GLN A 445 -8.16 -15.64 17.41
C GLN A 445 -7.34 -15.41 18.67
N GLN A 446 -7.99 -15.05 19.78
CA GLN A 446 -7.35 -15.09 21.08
C GLN A 446 -6.82 -16.51 21.18
N SER A 447 -5.50 -16.63 21.19
CA SER A 447 -4.80 -17.85 21.47
C SER A 447 -5.40 -18.38 22.77
N ALA A 448 -6.09 -19.49 22.68
CA ALA A 448 -6.45 -20.26 23.86
C ALA A 448 -5.13 -20.53 24.58
N SER A 449 -4.94 -19.82 25.68
CA SER A 449 -3.90 -20.08 26.70
C SER A 449 -4.09 -21.47 27.27
#